data_8ecd43abee6356a55cc20660b5fa2366
#
_entry.id   8ecd43abee6356a55cc20660b5fa2366
#
_cell.length_a   1.000
_cell.length_b   1.000
_cell.length_c   1.000
_cell.angle_alpha   90.00
_cell.angle_beta   90.00
_cell.angle_gamma   90.00
#
_symmetry.space_group_name_H-M   'P 1'
#
loop_
_entity.id
_entity.type
_entity.pdbx_description
1 polymer ?
#
loop_
_entity_poly.entity_id
_entity_poly.type
_entity_poly.pdbx_seq_one_letter_code
_entity_poly.pdbx_strand_id
1 'polypeptide(L)'
;MKRNSSALSISLFIVILSLVYSVQNMISPNLEIISNFFGFGGITAQLGVLTSTFTILSGISIVVFGYLADKITRKWIVLFGSLFYSIFSILTIVVSPNTSGYYLFFTFTSLNGIGFGAIIPSIFSILGDLVSRENRSKGFSLFSVASLFGMALGLIIATIAGPVDWRISYLIVGILGLVNTIFILFFKEPSRAGKEAIVLSDKDAIEYSYRIKKSDLKVIFKKKSNIWLIVNFVDTIPTGIILFLIFYYMNDYHNVPEDISLIFLGTILLSTLIGTLIFGYFGDILYKKGNKRARALLALIGNIVPIPLLSIALIIPFTAPTNSSIGELFSIPAALLMLILMMLGMFFNGAVNGNWYANIVDLNLPEHRGTTLATANFFDIIGRSLGPLIGAFVRDALGSVFGIMTSIFAWIFIPFFWIPVIKNIIPEMEATEKIFSERLVIS
;
A
#
# COMPACT_ATOMS: atom_id res chain seq x y z
N MET A 1 -17.53 7.94 30.54
CA MET A 1 -16.16 7.38 30.53
C MET A 1 -15.89 6.33 29.42
N LYS A 2 -16.83 5.46 28.99
CA LYS A 2 -16.58 4.46 27.89
C LYS A 2 -16.30 5.04 26.49
N ARG A 3 -16.76 6.26 26.17
CA ARG A 3 -16.57 6.88 24.85
C ARG A 3 -15.15 7.43 24.64
N ASN A 4 -14.51 7.91 25.71
CA ASN A 4 -13.13 8.44 25.63
C ASN A 4 -12.07 7.33 25.48
N SER A 5 -12.35 6.12 25.98
CA SER A 5 -11.39 5.01 25.89
C SER A 5 -11.27 4.44 24.46
N SER A 6 -12.37 4.44 23.68
CA SER A 6 -12.31 3.97 22.29
C SER A 6 -11.62 4.97 21.35
N ALA A 7 -11.81 6.28 21.56
CA ALA A 7 -11.12 7.31 20.77
C ALA A 7 -9.60 7.26 21.02
N LEU A 8 -9.17 7.15 22.29
CA LEU A 8 -7.75 7.02 22.63
C LEU A 8 -7.12 5.78 22.00
N SER A 9 -7.84 4.64 22.01
CA SER A 9 -7.36 3.41 21.39
C SER A 9 -7.21 3.54 19.87
N ILE A 10 -8.15 4.18 19.20
CA ILE A 10 -8.08 4.43 17.76
C ILE A 10 -6.90 5.35 17.44
N SER A 11 -6.69 6.44 18.21
CA SER A 11 -5.56 7.33 18.03
C SER A 11 -4.21 6.61 18.20
N LEU A 12 -4.09 5.74 19.20
CA LEU A 12 -2.91 4.90 19.43
C LEU A 12 -2.60 4.04 18.19
N PHE A 13 -3.60 3.38 17.61
CA PHE A 13 -3.43 2.55 16.43
C PHE A 13 -3.09 3.36 15.18
N ILE A 14 -3.66 4.55 15.01
CA ILE A 14 -3.28 5.46 13.92
C ILE A 14 -1.78 5.80 14.02
N VAL A 15 -1.28 6.13 15.21
CA VAL A 15 0.14 6.43 15.42
C VAL A 15 1.02 5.22 15.13
N ILE A 16 0.67 4.02 15.62
CA ILE A 16 1.42 2.79 15.35
C ILE A 16 1.50 2.53 13.83
N LEU A 17 0.36 2.58 13.14
CA LEU A 17 0.28 2.37 11.70
C LEU A 17 1.13 3.40 10.95
N SER A 18 1.04 4.68 11.33
CA SER A 18 1.83 5.74 10.70
C SER A 18 3.33 5.51 10.87
N LEU A 19 3.79 5.12 12.06
CA LEU A 19 5.20 4.83 12.31
C LEU A 19 5.69 3.60 11.54
N VAL A 20 4.89 2.57 11.45
CA VAL A 20 5.24 1.34 10.72
C VAL A 20 5.29 1.60 9.20
N TYR A 21 4.34 2.35 8.66
CA TYR A 21 4.36 2.74 7.25
C TYR A 21 5.48 3.73 6.92
N SER A 22 5.96 4.51 7.89
CA SER A 22 7.10 5.41 7.67
C SER A 22 8.40 4.65 7.42
N VAL A 23 8.67 3.59 8.19
CA VAL A 23 9.88 2.76 8.02
C VAL A 23 10.00 2.19 6.60
N GLN A 24 8.89 1.79 6.00
CA GLN A 24 8.86 1.22 4.64
C GLN A 24 9.38 2.17 3.57
N ASN A 25 9.26 3.49 3.77
CA ASN A 25 9.50 4.48 2.72
C ASN A 25 10.77 5.33 2.93
N MET A 26 11.61 5.01 3.93
CA MET A 26 12.79 5.80 4.28
C MET A 26 13.98 5.62 3.34
N ILE A 27 14.02 4.53 2.58
CA ILE A 27 15.15 4.24 1.68
C ILE A 27 15.11 5.14 0.44
N SER A 28 13.94 5.36 -0.13
CA SER A 28 13.78 6.03 -1.43
C SER A 28 14.43 7.42 -1.52
N PRO A 29 14.28 8.35 -0.55
CA PRO A 29 14.94 9.66 -0.63
C PRO A 29 16.47 9.58 -0.48
N ASN A 30 17.00 8.52 0.12
CA ASN A 30 18.40 8.38 0.48
C ASN A 30 19.12 7.29 -0.32
N LEU A 31 18.58 6.86 -1.46
CA LEU A 31 19.14 5.74 -2.25
C LEU A 31 20.63 5.91 -2.56
N GLU A 32 21.01 7.08 -3.06
CA GLU A 32 22.39 7.37 -3.41
C GLU A 32 23.29 7.48 -2.16
N ILE A 33 22.82 8.17 -1.13
CA ILE A 33 23.54 8.34 0.14
C ILE A 33 23.81 6.97 0.78
N ILE A 34 22.81 6.10 0.84
CA ILE A 34 22.94 4.75 1.41
C ILE A 34 23.85 3.87 0.54
N SER A 35 23.72 3.93 -0.79
CA SER A 35 24.57 3.20 -1.73
C SER A 35 26.05 3.60 -1.56
N ASN A 36 26.33 4.88 -1.51
CA ASN A 36 27.69 5.41 -1.31
C ASN A 36 28.23 5.09 0.08
N PHE A 37 27.39 5.13 1.13
CA PHE A 37 27.76 4.75 2.50
C PHE A 37 28.31 3.31 2.59
N PHE A 38 27.74 2.37 1.82
CA PHE A 38 28.21 0.99 1.78
C PHE A 38 29.29 0.74 0.73
N GLY A 39 29.73 1.76 0.01
CA GLY A 39 30.77 1.65 -1.02
C GLY A 39 30.28 1.04 -2.34
N PHE A 40 28.99 1.10 -2.63
CA PHE A 40 28.41 0.57 -3.88
C PHE A 40 28.52 1.56 -5.06
N GLY A 41 29.04 2.76 -4.84
CA GLY A 41 29.30 3.73 -5.92
C GLY A 41 28.04 4.15 -6.70
N GLY A 42 26.92 4.32 -6.00
CA GLY A 42 25.65 4.68 -6.61
C GLY A 42 24.85 3.51 -7.20
N ILE A 43 25.34 2.25 -7.11
CA ILE A 43 24.59 1.06 -7.52
C ILE A 43 23.41 0.85 -6.57
N THR A 44 22.20 0.71 -7.11
CA THR A 44 20.96 0.61 -6.33
C THR A 44 20.37 -0.81 -6.25
N ALA A 45 20.90 -1.76 -7.01
CA ALA A 45 20.39 -3.14 -7.05
C ALA A 45 20.34 -3.79 -5.66
N GLN A 46 21.38 -3.60 -4.82
CA GLN A 46 21.41 -4.15 -3.47
C GLN A 46 20.28 -3.58 -2.60
N LEU A 47 20.00 -2.29 -2.73
CA LEU A 47 18.91 -1.64 -2.00
C LEU A 47 17.54 -2.05 -2.55
N GLY A 48 17.45 -2.33 -3.84
CA GLY A 48 16.26 -2.93 -4.46
C GLY A 48 15.97 -4.32 -3.91
N VAL A 49 17.00 -5.19 -3.82
CA VAL A 49 16.88 -6.52 -3.18
C VAL A 49 16.45 -6.39 -1.72
N LEU A 50 17.03 -5.48 -0.96
CA LEU A 50 16.71 -5.23 0.44
C LEU A 50 15.24 -4.81 0.60
N THR A 51 14.77 -3.82 -0.17
CA THR A 51 13.39 -3.32 -0.13
C THR A 51 12.39 -4.41 -0.54
N SER A 52 12.73 -5.19 -1.55
CA SER A 52 11.93 -6.33 -2.00
C SER A 52 11.83 -7.40 -0.94
N THR A 53 12.93 -7.74 -0.28
CA THR A 53 12.96 -8.73 0.82
C THR A 53 12.11 -8.27 2.01
N PHE A 54 12.23 -6.99 2.41
CA PHE A 54 11.35 -6.39 3.42
C PHE A 54 9.87 -6.59 3.06
N THR A 55 9.49 -6.27 1.83
CA THR A 55 8.09 -6.33 1.39
C THR A 55 7.58 -7.77 1.30
N ILE A 56 8.39 -8.72 0.82
CA ILE A 56 8.03 -10.15 0.77
C ILE A 56 7.85 -10.72 2.18
N LEU A 57 8.78 -10.45 3.10
CA LEU A 57 8.69 -10.89 4.48
C LEU A 57 7.49 -10.27 5.19
N SER A 58 7.18 -9.01 4.91
CA SER A 58 5.96 -8.37 5.38
C SER A 58 4.71 -9.11 4.92
N GLY A 59 4.64 -9.45 3.63
CA GLY A 59 3.51 -10.20 3.05
C GLY A 59 3.32 -11.58 3.67
N ILE A 60 4.39 -12.35 3.81
CA ILE A 60 4.36 -13.66 4.49
C ILE A 60 3.90 -13.50 5.93
N SER A 61 4.44 -12.51 6.64
CA SER A 61 4.11 -12.23 8.04
C SER A 61 2.65 -11.80 8.21
N ILE A 62 2.08 -11.02 7.29
CA ILE A 62 0.65 -10.67 7.31
C ILE A 62 -0.23 -11.93 7.31
N VAL A 63 0.09 -12.93 6.49
CA VAL A 63 -0.66 -14.18 6.44
C VAL A 63 -0.52 -14.98 7.74
N VAL A 64 0.71 -15.12 8.24
CA VAL A 64 1.00 -15.89 9.46
C VAL A 64 0.36 -15.23 10.69
N PHE A 65 0.60 -13.94 10.87
CA PHE A 65 0.05 -13.21 12.03
C PHE A 65 -1.44 -12.92 11.90
N GLY A 66 -2.00 -12.83 10.69
CA GLY A 66 -3.44 -12.81 10.47
C GLY A 66 -4.11 -14.06 11.03
N TYR A 67 -3.56 -15.24 10.72
CA TYR A 67 -4.03 -16.49 11.29
C TYR A 67 -3.85 -16.58 12.82
N LEU A 68 -2.71 -16.11 13.33
CA LEU A 68 -2.46 -16.06 14.77
C LEU A 68 -3.40 -15.08 15.48
N ALA A 69 -3.74 -13.97 14.87
CA ALA A 69 -4.66 -12.97 15.42
C ALA A 69 -6.07 -13.55 15.68
N ASP A 70 -6.47 -14.60 14.96
CA ASP A 70 -7.73 -15.29 15.23
C ASP A 70 -7.64 -16.25 16.41
N LYS A 71 -6.44 -16.71 16.78
CA LYS A 71 -6.22 -17.73 17.83
C LYS A 71 -5.78 -17.15 19.18
N ILE A 72 -4.96 -16.11 19.17
CA ILE A 72 -4.39 -15.54 20.37
C ILE A 72 -4.84 -14.08 20.58
N THR A 73 -4.51 -13.50 21.72
CA THR A 73 -4.80 -12.10 22.04
C THR A 73 -4.03 -11.18 21.11
N ARG A 74 -4.73 -10.39 20.31
CA ARG A 74 -4.17 -9.52 19.26
C ARG A 74 -3.27 -8.41 19.81
N LYS A 75 -3.55 -7.96 21.04
CA LYS A 75 -2.70 -7.01 21.78
C LYS A 75 -1.25 -7.47 21.81
N TRP A 76 -0.99 -8.76 22.12
CA TRP A 76 0.37 -9.28 22.20
C TRP A 76 1.06 -9.36 20.84
N ILE A 77 0.31 -9.60 19.77
CA ILE A 77 0.86 -9.56 18.40
C ILE A 77 1.25 -8.13 18.03
N VAL A 78 0.39 -7.14 18.31
CA VAL A 78 0.70 -5.72 18.07
C VAL A 78 1.92 -5.29 18.89
N LEU A 79 2.00 -5.69 20.16
CA LEU A 79 3.13 -5.38 21.03
C LEU A 79 4.43 -6.01 20.51
N PHE A 80 4.40 -7.29 20.14
CA PHE A 80 5.53 -7.98 19.52
C PHE A 80 5.98 -7.23 18.25
N GLY A 81 5.07 -6.99 17.31
CA GLY A 81 5.38 -6.30 16.06
C GLY A 81 5.96 -4.90 16.30
N SER A 82 5.37 -4.14 17.25
CA SER A 82 5.85 -2.79 17.61
C SER A 82 7.24 -2.81 18.22
N LEU A 83 7.52 -3.71 19.14
CA LEU A 83 8.87 -3.88 19.71
C LEU A 83 9.86 -4.29 18.61
N PHE A 84 9.48 -5.21 17.76
CA PHE A 84 10.34 -5.77 16.74
C PHE A 84 10.82 -4.69 15.77
N TYR A 85 9.89 -3.96 15.14
CA TYR A 85 10.29 -2.91 14.21
C TYR A 85 11.03 -1.76 14.91
N SER A 86 10.66 -1.42 16.15
CA SER A 86 11.31 -0.33 16.88
C SER A 86 12.76 -0.66 17.23
N ILE A 87 13.01 -1.85 17.75
CA ILE A 87 14.36 -2.31 18.12
C ILE A 87 15.25 -2.36 16.89
N PHE A 88 14.82 -2.99 15.81
CA PHE A 88 15.64 -3.11 14.61
C PHE A 88 15.83 -1.79 13.85
N SER A 89 14.88 -0.88 13.96
CA SER A 89 15.07 0.49 13.46
C SER A 89 16.13 1.23 14.30
N ILE A 90 16.10 1.15 15.63
CA ILE A 90 17.14 1.77 16.50
C ILE A 90 18.52 1.15 16.23
N LEU A 91 18.59 -0.18 16.10
CA LEU A 91 19.85 -0.87 15.82
C LEU A 91 20.48 -0.49 14.48
N THR A 92 19.73 0.12 13.56
CA THR A 92 20.30 0.64 12.31
C THR A 92 21.40 1.69 12.56
N ILE A 93 21.41 2.39 13.71
CA ILE A 93 22.44 3.39 14.04
C ILE A 93 23.87 2.80 14.15
N VAL A 94 24.01 1.52 14.51
CA VAL A 94 25.33 0.86 14.69
C VAL A 94 25.88 0.29 13.40
N VAL A 95 25.17 0.43 12.27
CA VAL A 95 25.59 -0.09 10.97
C VAL A 95 26.85 0.65 10.48
N SER A 96 27.89 -0.08 10.10
CA SER A 96 29.16 0.43 9.64
C SER A 96 29.19 0.67 8.12
N PRO A 97 30.05 1.60 7.62
CA PRO A 97 30.16 1.91 6.18
C PRO A 97 31.03 0.86 5.44
N ASN A 98 30.58 -0.38 5.44
CA ASN A 98 31.26 -1.50 4.77
C ASN A 98 30.27 -2.62 4.45
N THR A 99 30.73 -3.65 3.76
CA THR A 99 29.93 -4.81 3.33
C THR A 99 29.27 -5.55 4.51
N SER A 100 29.99 -5.70 5.64
CA SER A 100 29.42 -6.33 6.84
C SER A 100 28.28 -5.49 7.43
N GLY A 101 28.42 -4.16 7.42
CA GLY A 101 27.36 -3.23 7.80
C GLY A 101 26.15 -3.32 6.87
N TYR A 102 26.34 -3.50 5.57
CA TYR A 102 25.23 -3.74 4.65
C TYR A 102 24.44 -4.99 5.02
N TYR A 103 25.09 -6.11 5.32
CA TYR A 103 24.39 -7.33 5.74
C TYR A 103 23.66 -7.15 7.07
N LEU A 104 24.19 -6.36 8.00
CA LEU A 104 23.45 -6.00 9.23
C LEU A 104 22.22 -5.15 8.90
N PHE A 105 22.37 -4.13 8.07
CA PHE A 105 21.24 -3.29 7.63
C PHE A 105 20.17 -4.12 6.89
N PHE A 106 20.60 -5.03 6.01
CA PHE A 106 19.73 -5.96 5.31
C PHE A 106 18.94 -6.83 6.31
N THR A 107 19.63 -7.36 7.33
CA THR A 107 18.98 -8.19 8.37
C THR A 107 17.98 -7.37 9.18
N PHE A 108 18.36 -6.19 9.66
CA PHE A 108 17.48 -5.35 10.46
C PHE A 108 16.25 -4.90 9.68
N THR A 109 16.43 -4.49 8.42
CA THR A 109 15.33 -4.09 7.56
C THR A 109 14.41 -5.28 7.25
N SER A 110 14.97 -6.45 7.00
CA SER A 110 14.18 -7.68 6.78
C SER A 110 13.34 -8.04 8.00
N LEU A 111 13.92 -7.94 9.21
CA LEU A 111 13.20 -8.17 10.46
C LEU A 111 12.13 -7.10 10.73
N ASN A 112 12.37 -5.84 10.35
CA ASN A 112 11.33 -4.80 10.36
C ASN A 112 10.11 -5.21 9.53
N GLY A 113 10.31 -5.88 8.40
CA GLY A 113 9.23 -6.43 7.58
C GLY A 113 8.34 -7.43 8.34
N ILE A 114 8.95 -8.26 9.21
CA ILE A 114 8.19 -9.19 10.07
C ILE A 114 7.33 -8.41 11.08
N GLY A 115 7.91 -7.39 11.72
CA GLY A 115 7.18 -6.50 12.65
C GLY A 115 6.01 -5.79 11.97
N PHE A 116 6.23 -5.25 10.78
CA PHE A 116 5.20 -4.65 9.93
C PHE A 116 4.03 -5.63 9.67
N GLY A 117 4.35 -6.84 9.23
CA GLY A 117 3.35 -7.85 8.90
C GLY A 117 2.56 -8.37 10.11
N ALA A 118 3.12 -8.30 11.32
CA ALA A 118 2.42 -8.67 12.56
C ALA A 118 1.37 -7.63 12.97
N ILE A 119 1.68 -6.35 12.80
CA ILE A 119 0.85 -5.24 13.26
C ILE A 119 -0.42 -5.09 12.43
N ILE A 120 -0.31 -5.11 11.10
CA ILE A 120 -1.38 -4.76 10.18
C ILE A 120 -2.66 -5.58 10.38
N PRO A 121 -2.64 -6.93 10.26
CA PRO A 121 -3.85 -7.73 10.39
C PRO A 121 -4.44 -7.65 11.80
N SER A 122 -3.59 -7.53 12.81
CA SER A 122 -4.03 -7.44 14.21
C SER A 122 -4.79 -6.16 14.50
N ILE A 123 -4.29 -5.00 14.02
CA ILE A 123 -4.98 -3.72 14.16
C ILE A 123 -6.28 -3.71 13.34
N PHE A 124 -6.28 -4.26 12.13
CA PHE A 124 -7.48 -4.39 11.32
C PHE A 124 -8.58 -5.16 12.07
N SER A 125 -8.21 -6.29 12.67
CA SER A 125 -9.14 -7.11 13.45
C SER A 125 -9.66 -6.37 14.69
N ILE A 126 -8.80 -5.67 15.43
CA ILE A 126 -9.19 -4.89 16.62
C ILE A 126 -10.12 -3.72 16.22
N LEU A 127 -9.80 -3.00 15.15
CA LEU A 127 -10.65 -1.91 14.65
C LEU A 127 -12.04 -2.42 14.23
N GLY A 128 -12.12 -3.60 13.63
CA GLY A 128 -13.38 -4.25 13.28
C GLY A 128 -14.31 -4.45 14.48
N ASP A 129 -13.73 -4.74 15.66
CA ASP A 129 -14.49 -4.93 16.90
C ASP A 129 -14.80 -3.62 17.65
N LEU A 130 -13.94 -2.60 17.48
CA LEU A 130 -14.12 -1.27 18.10
C LEU A 130 -15.18 -0.42 17.40
N VAL A 131 -15.40 -0.65 16.10
CA VAL A 131 -16.30 0.16 15.27
C VAL A 131 -17.60 -0.60 15.00
N SER A 132 -18.76 0.07 15.16
CA SER A 132 -20.05 -0.53 14.82
C SER A 132 -20.17 -0.80 13.32
N ARG A 133 -21.03 -1.75 12.91
CA ARG A 133 -21.27 -2.10 11.48
C ARG A 133 -21.56 -0.87 10.63
N GLU A 134 -22.37 0.06 11.14
CA GLU A 134 -22.75 1.30 10.46
C GLU A 134 -21.58 2.26 10.19
N ASN A 135 -20.56 2.25 11.06
CA ASN A 135 -19.38 3.11 10.97
C ASN A 135 -18.12 2.38 10.50
N ARG A 136 -18.24 1.12 10.09
CA ARG A 136 -17.10 0.25 9.73
C ARG A 136 -16.30 0.83 8.56
N SER A 137 -16.96 1.38 7.55
CA SER A 137 -16.29 2.06 6.43
C SER A 137 -15.45 3.26 6.91
N LYS A 138 -15.98 4.07 7.83
CA LYS A 138 -15.24 5.19 8.44
C LYS A 138 -14.04 4.71 9.28
N GLY A 139 -14.19 3.58 9.98
CA GLY A 139 -13.10 2.97 10.75
C GLY A 139 -11.96 2.50 9.85
N PHE A 140 -12.26 1.87 8.73
CA PHE A 140 -11.24 1.42 7.78
C PHE A 140 -10.65 2.55 6.94
N SER A 141 -11.38 3.65 6.70
CA SER A 141 -10.79 4.84 6.07
C SER A 141 -9.69 5.47 6.92
N LEU A 142 -9.79 5.39 8.25
CA LEU A 142 -8.72 5.85 9.15
C LEU A 142 -7.42 5.04 8.96
N PHE A 143 -7.53 3.76 8.63
CA PHE A 143 -6.35 2.95 8.29
C PHE A 143 -5.66 3.47 7.02
N SER A 144 -6.41 3.77 5.98
CA SER A 144 -5.86 4.35 4.74
C SER A 144 -5.23 5.71 4.98
N VAL A 145 -5.86 6.56 5.80
CA VAL A 145 -5.28 7.85 6.22
C VAL A 145 -3.98 7.64 6.98
N ALA A 146 -3.93 6.70 7.94
CA ALA A 146 -2.73 6.40 8.71
C ALA A 146 -1.59 5.88 7.83
N SER A 147 -1.88 5.06 6.82
CA SER A 147 -0.87 4.56 5.88
C SER A 147 -0.29 5.66 5.00
N LEU A 148 -1.14 6.54 4.46
CA LEU A 148 -0.70 7.69 3.66
C LEU A 148 0.10 8.68 4.49
N PHE A 149 -0.39 9.00 5.70
CA PHE A 149 0.31 9.89 6.62
C PHE A 149 1.65 9.29 7.05
N GLY A 150 1.70 7.98 7.33
CA GLY A 150 2.93 7.27 7.66
C GLY A 150 3.94 7.29 6.53
N MET A 151 3.50 7.03 5.29
CA MET A 151 4.36 7.16 4.11
C MET A 151 4.95 8.56 3.99
N ALA A 152 4.12 9.60 4.08
CA ALA A 152 4.57 10.99 4.02
C ALA A 152 5.55 11.30 5.16
N LEU A 153 5.26 10.88 6.39
CA LEU A 153 6.12 11.05 7.56
C LEU A 153 7.50 10.39 7.34
N GLY A 154 7.53 9.17 6.81
CA GLY A 154 8.78 8.47 6.50
C GLY A 154 9.62 9.19 5.47
N LEU A 155 9.00 9.64 4.38
CA LEU A 155 9.67 10.42 3.34
C LEU A 155 10.21 11.75 3.88
N ILE A 156 9.42 12.49 4.67
CA ILE A 156 9.83 13.77 5.27
C ILE A 156 11.03 13.56 6.21
N ILE A 157 10.93 12.60 7.15
CA ILE A 157 12.02 12.34 8.10
C ILE A 157 13.28 11.91 7.34
N ALA A 158 13.16 11.06 6.34
CA ALA A 158 14.30 10.59 5.54
C ALA A 158 14.95 11.71 4.73
N THR A 159 14.16 12.60 4.13
CA THR A 159 14.67 13.76 3.36
C THR A 159 15.39 14.76 4.26
N ILE A 160 14.87 15.04 5.47
CA ILE A 160 15.48 16.02 6.40
C ILE A 160 16.73 15.45 7.06
N ALA A 161 16.68 14.21 7.55
CA ALA A 161 17.78 13.62 8.30
C ALA A 161 18.88 13.01 7.39
N GLY A 162 18.53 12.60 6.18
CA GLY A 162 19.41 11.90 5.25
C GLY A 162 20.73 12.62 4.94
N PRO A 163 20.73 13.92 4.62
CA PRO A 163 21.95 14.68 4.37
C PRO A 163 22.91 14.77 5.57
N VAL A 164 22.39 14.64 6.80
CA VAL A 164 23.22 14.62 8.02
C VAL A 164 23.73 13.19 8.27
N ASP A 165 22.82 12.26 8.44
CA ASP A 165 23.05 10.83 8.57
C ASP A 165 21.71 10.08 8.35
N TRP A 166 21.61 9.32 7.27
CA TRP A 166 20.40 8.58 6.94
C TRP A 166 19.92 7.62 8.04
N ARG A 167 20.82 7.13 8.90
CA ARG A 167 20.51 6.22 10.02
C ARG A 167 19.69 6.92 11.10
N ILE A 168 19.80 8.26 11.24
CA ILE A 168 19.01 9.05 12.19
C ILE A 168 17.52 8.93 11.89
N SER A 169 17.13 8.79 10.63
CA SER A 169 15.72 8.58 10.24
C SER A 169 15.13 7.35 10.92
N TYR A 170 15.86 6.24 10.89
CA TYR A 170 15.46 4.99 11.52
C TYR A 170 15.48 5.09 13.06
N LEU A 171 16.46 5.78 13.62
CA LEU A 171 16.57 6.02 15.05
C LEU A 171 15.37 6.79 15.59
N ILE A 172 14.97 7.89 14.91
CA ILE A 172 13.81 8.70 15.30
C ILE A 172 12.55 7.84 15.32
N VAL A 173 12.25 7.12 14.22
CA VAL A 173 11.04 6.32 14.14
C VAL A 173 11.08 5.14 15.10
N GLY A 174 12.23 4.54 15.31
CA GLY A 174 12.41 3.47 16.26
C GLY A 174 12.14 3.92 17.71
N ILE A 175 12.66 5.09 18.11
CA ILE A 175 12.40 5.67 19.46
C ILE A 175 10.91 6.00 19.63
N LEU A 176 10.29 6.66 18.64
CA LEU A 176 8.86 6.95 18.68
C LEU A 176 8.02 5.68 18.75
N GLY A 177 8.45 4.63 18.04
CA GLY A 177 7.84 3.31 18.09
C GLY A 177 7.93 2.66 19.47
N LEU A 178 9.10 2.71 20.14
CA LEU A 178 9.25 2.21 21.51
C LEU A 178 8.36 2.96 22.50
N VAL A 179 8.34 4.30 22.42
CA VAL A 179 7.46 5.12 23.27
C VAL A 179 6.00 4.70 23.05
N ASN A 180 5.58 4.54 21.81
CA ASN A 180 4.22 4.12 21.50
C ASN A 180 3.92 2.68 21.99
N THR A 181 4.90 1.79 21.94
CA THR A 181 4.79 0.42 22.45
C THR A 181 4.46 0.39 23.95
N ILE A 182 5.01 1.33 24.74
CA ILE A 182 4.67 1.47 26.16
C ILE A 182 3.17 1.74 26.35
N PHE A 183 2.57 2.58 25.49
CA PHE A 183 1.13 2.85 25.57
C PHE A 183 0.27 1.63 25.20
N ILE A 184 0.77 0.71 24.34
CA ILE A 184 0.08 -0.55 24.02
C ILE A 184 -0.08 -1.42 25.29
N LEU A 185 0.85 -1.39 26.23
CA LEU A 185 0.76 -2.15 27.48
C LEU A 185 -0.48 -1.78 28.30
N PHE A 186 -0.90 -0.53 28.24
CA PHE A 186 -2.10 -0.04 28.92
C PHE A 186 -3.39 -0.21 28.13
N PHE A 187 -3.31 -0.57 26.85
CA PHE A 187 -4.48 -0.83 26.03
C PHE A 187 -5.22 -2.10 26.49
N LYS A 188 -6.54 -1.99 26.66
CA LYS A 188 -7.43 -3.13 26.91
C LYS A 188 -8.04 -3.58 25.59
N GLU A 189 -7.74 -4.80 25.17
CA GLU A 189 -8.32 -5.39 23.98
C GLU A 189 -9.83 -5.53 24.12
N PRO A 190 -10.63 -5.09 23.12
CA PRO A 190 -12.08 -5.31 23.11
C PRO A 190 -12.39 -6.79 22.97
N SER A 191 -13.53 -7.21 23.54
CA SER A 191 -14.05 -8.56 23.30
C SER A 191 -14.34 -8.75 21.81
N ARG A 192 -14.02 -9.93 21.28
CA ARG A 192 -14.33 -10.30 19.90
C ARG A 192 -15.85 -10.22 19.69
N ALA A 193 -16.26 -9.64 18.56
CA ALA A 193 -17.68 -9.36 18.24
C ALA A 193 -18.42 -8.50 19.29
N GLY A 194 -17.71 -7.80 20.18
CA GLY A 194 -18.31 -7.13 21.34
C GLY A 194 -19.41 -6.13 21.04
N LYS A 195 -19.39 -5.45 19.88
CA LYS A 195 -20.50 -4.55 19.48
C LYS A 195 -21.55 -5.23 18.59
N GLU A 196 -21.20 -6.31 17.90
CA GLU A 196 -22.15 -7.09 17.10
C GLU A 196 -23.06 -7.97 17.98
N ALA A 197 -22.50 -8.58 19.03
CA ALA A 197 -23.26 -9.39 19.97
C ALA A 197 -24.36 -8.59 20.70
N ILE A 198 -24.15 -7.29 20.92
CA ILE A 198 -25.16 -6.40 21.56
C ILE A 198 -26.32 -6.07 20.60
N VAL A 199 -26.07 -6.01 19.29
CA VAL A 199 -27.08 -5.69 18.26
C VAL A 199 -27.90 -6.93 17.86
N LEU A 200 -27.31 -8.13 17.95
CA LEU A 200 -27.96 -9.40 17.60
C LEU A 200 -28.91 -9.91 18.69
N SER A 201 -28.89 -9.33 19.90
CA SER A 201 -29.86 -9.67 20.95
C SER A 201 -31.25 -9.05 20.77
N ASP A 202 -31.40 -8.11 19.83
CA ASP A 202 -32.66 -7.44 19.51
C ASP A 202 -32.97 -7.58 18.01
N LYS A 203 -33.94 -8.47 17.71
CA LYS A 203 -34.72 -8.63 16.47
C LYS A 203 -34.23 -9.63 15.41
N ASP A 204 -35.21 -10.44 15.03
CA ASP A 204 -35.53 -11.18 13.76
C ASP A 204 -34.71 -10.89 12.49
N ALA A 205 -33.42 -10.76 12.59
CA ALA A 205 -32.55 -10.68 11.43
C ALA A 205 -32.26 -12.12 10.96
N ILE A 206 -32.68 -12.47 9.76
CA ILE A 206 -32.28 -13.68 9.05
C ILE A 206 -30.74 -13.76 9.13
N GLU A 207 -30.24 -14.65 9.98
CA GLU A 207 -28.82 -14.79 10.24
C GLU A 207 -28.18 -15.57 9.08
N TYR A 208 -27.44 -14.90 8.20
CA TYR A 208 -26.66 -15.55 7.17
C TYR A 208 -25.54 -16.37 7.83
N SER A 209 -25.78 -17.67 8.02
CA SER A 209 -24.94 -18.59 8.81
C SER A 209 -23.89 -19.35 7.98
N TYR A 210 -23.82 -19.13 6.66
CA TYR A 210 -22.90 -19.82 5.79
C TYR A 210 -21.43 -19.43 6.08
N ARG A 211 -20.60 -20.46 6.25
CA ARG A 211 -19.15 -20.32 6.47
C ARG A 211 -18.39 -20.95 5.31
N ILE A 212 -17.25 -20.38 4.96
CA ILE A 212 -16.37 -20.90 3.92
C ILE A 212 -15.91 -22.34 4.23
N LYS A 213 -15.96 -23.20 3.23
CA LYS A 213 -15.45 -24.58 3.25
C LYS A 213 -14.28 -24.70 2.27
N LYS A 214 -13.43 -25.71 2.45
CA LYS A 214 -12.32 -26.01 1.51
C LYS A 214 -12.79 -26.24 0.08
N SER A 215 -14.00 -26.81 -0.10
CA SER A 215 -14.64 -26.98 -1.41
C SER A 215 -14.91 -25.66 -2.15
N ASP A 216 -15.14 -24.59 -1.40
CA ASP A 216 -15.53 -23.26 -1.96
C ASP A 216 -14.35 -22.59 -2.65
N LEU A 217 -13.10 -22.96 -2.29
CA LEU A 217 -11.91 -22.51 -3.02
C LEU A 217 -12.01 -22.84 -4.50
N LYS A 218 -12.52 -24.04 -4.85
CA LYS A 218 -12.74 -24.42 -6.25
C LYS A 218 -13.79 -23.52 -6.92
N VAL A 219 -14.82 -23.10 -6.19
CA VAL A 219 -15.88 -22.22 -6.71
C VAL A 219 -15.31 -20.81 -6.93
N ILE A 220 -14.53 -20.28 -5.99
CA ILE A 220 -13.87 -18.97 -6.08
C ILE A 220 -12.95 -18.91 -7.30
N PHE A 221 -12.05 -19.89 -7.43
CA PHE A 221 -11.03 -19.90 -8.49
C PHE A 221 -11.55 -20.47 -9.84
N LYS A 222 -12.79 -20.97 -9.91
CA LYS A 222 -13.46 -21.30 -11.18
C LYS A 222 -13.94 -20.04 -11.90
N LYS A 223 -14.20 -18.95 -11.17
CA LYS A 223 -14.61 -17.67 -11.77
C LYS A 223 -13.41 -17.02 -12.47
N LYS A 224 -13.52 -16.84 -13.77
CA LYS A 224 -12.45 -16.22 -14.58
C LYS A 224 -12.14 -14.80 -14.13
N SER A 225 -13.17 -14.01 -13.80
CA SER A 225 -12.98 -12.64 -13.30
C SER A 225 -12.18 -12.60 -12.00
N ASN A 226 -12.38 -13.53 -11.06
CA ASN A 226 -11.56 -13.60 -9.84
C ASN A 226 -10.08 -13.85 -10.14
N ILE A 227 -9.80 -14.79 -11.05
CA ILE A 227 -8.41 -15.10 -11.46
C ILE A 227 -7.75 -13.86 -12.05
N TRP A 228 -8.42 -13.17 -12.99
CA TRP A 228 -7.84 -12.00 -13.62
C TRP A 228 -7.73 -10.79 -12.71
N LEU A 229 -8.65 -10.62 -11.75
CA LEU A 229 -8.53 -9.60 -10.70
C LEU A 229 -7.37 -9.87 -9.75
N ILE A 230 -7.05 -11.15 -9.48
CA ILE A 230 -5.87 -11.53 -8.69
C ILE A 230 -4.60 -11.33 -9.52
N VAL A 231 -4.56 -11.79 -10.77
CA VAL A 231 -3.41 -11.61 -11.68
C VAL A 231 -3.12 -10.14 -11.94
N ASN A 232 -4.10 -9.25 -11.76
CA ASN A 232 -3.90 -7.79 -11.83
C ASN A 232 -2.88 -7.26 -10.81
N PHE A 233 -2.35 -8.08 -9.89
CA PHE A 233 -1.25 -7.71 -8.99
C PHE A 233 -0.04 -7.12 -9.74
N VAL A 234 0.12 -7.42 -11.02
CA VAL A 234 1.15 -6.84 -11.90
C VAL A 234 1.05 -5.30 -11.91
N ASP A 235 -0.14 -4.72 -11.67
CA ASP A 235 -0.38 -3.27 -11.55
C ASP A 235 0.38 -2.61 -10.39
N THR A 236 0.75 -3.37 -9.38
CA THR A 236 1.53 -2.85 -8.25
C THR A 236 3.04 -2.80 -8.49
N ILE A 237 3.54 -3.47 -9.52
CA ILE A 237 4.97 -3.42 -9.92
C ILE A 237 5.37 -1.99 -10.32
N PRO A 238 4.66 -1.30 -11.24
CA PRO A 238 4.94 0.10 -11.58
C PRO A 238 4.99 1.03 -10.39
N THR A 239 4.02 0.88 -9.48
CA THR A 239 3.97 1.68 -8.25
C THR A 239 5.21 1.44 -7.38
N GLY A 240 5.64 0.19 -7.24
CA GLY A 240 6.86 -0.17 -6.52
C GLY A 240 8.12 0.46 -7.15
N ILE A 241 8.24 0.45 -8.49
CA ILE A 241 9.35 1.07 -9.22
C ILE A 241 9.37 2.58 -8.98
N ILE A 242 8.23 3.25 -9.20
CA ILE A 242 8.14 4.71 -9.08
C ILE A 242 8.47 5.15 -7.65
N LEU A 243 7.84 4.56 -6.64
CA LEU A 243 8.08 4.93 -5.24
C LEU A 243 9.52 4.68 -4.80
N PHE A 244 10.19 3.70 -5.38
CA PHE A 244 11.58 3.39 -5.07
C PHE A 244 12.56 4.35 -5.77
N LEU A 245 12.35 4.66 -7.07
CA LEU A 245 13.33 5.37 -7.90
C LEU A 245 13.05 6.86 -8.08
N ILE A 246 11.86 7.39 -7.72
CA ILE A 246 11.46 8.74 -8.11
C ILE A 246 12.42 9.82 -7.60
N PHE A 247 12.90 9.73 -6.35
CA PHE A 247 13.83 10.71 -5.81
C PHE A 247 15.18 10.64 -6.53
N TYR A 248 15.68 9.41 -6.73
CA TYR A 248 16.93 9.20 -7.46
C TYR A 248 16.82 9.71 -8.89
N TYR A 249 15.74 9.42 -9.59
CA TYR A 249 15.48 9.88 -10.95
C TYR A 249 15.40 11.41 -11.02
N MET A 250 14.70 12.05 -10.08
CA MET A 250 14.59 13.52 -10.04
C MET A 250 15.94 14.18 -9.77
N ASN A 251 16.76 13.60 -8.92
CA ASN A 251 18.09 14.12 -8.62
C ASN A 251 19.07 13.86 -9.77
N ASP A 252 19.25 12.60 -10.18
CA ASP A 252 20.26 12.15 -11.15
C ASP A 252 20.00 12.67 -12.58
N TYR A 253 18.73 12.72 -13.02
CA TYR A 253 18.39 13.12 -14.38
C TYR A 253 18.02 14.60 -14.51
N HIS A 254 17.37 15.16 -13.50
CA HIS A 254 16.88 16.53 -13.53
C HIS A 254 17.62 17.51 -12.61
N ASN A 255 18.56 17.02 -11.80
CA ASN A 255 19.29 17.79 -10.77
C ASN A 255 18.34 18.51 -9.77
N VAL A 256 17.20 17.85 -9.45
CA VAL A 256 16.21 18.38 -8.51
C VAL A 256 16.54 17.86 -7.11
N PRO A 257 16.69 18.77 -6.10
CA PRO A 257 16.94 18.38 -4.71
C PRO A 257 15.83 17.49 -4.12
N GLU A 258 16.17 16.67 -3.12
CA GLU A 258 15.26 15.70 -2.51
C GLU A 258 14.07 16.35 -1.81
N ASP A 259 14.23 17.50 -1.18
CA ASP A 259 13.16 18.26 -0.53
C ASP A 259 12.11 18.77 -1.53
N ILE A 260 12.55 19.23 -2.70
CA ILE A 260 11.67 19.63 -3.80
C ILE A 260 11.02 18.40 -4.45
N SER A 261 11.78 17.32 -4.64
CA SER A 261 11.24 16.04 -5.11
C SER A 261 10.15 15.49 -4.20
N LEU A 262 10.27 15.69 -2.89
CA LEU A 262 9.23 15.35 -1.91
C LEU A 262 7.92 16.11 -2.16
N ILE A 263 7.99 17.39 -2.45
CA ILE A 263 6.81 18.22 -2.75
C ILE A 263 6.19 17.78 -4.08
N PHE A 264 7.02 17.50 -5.07
CA PHE A 264 6.60 16.97 -6.36
C PHE A 264 5.81 15.66 -6.18
N LEU A 265 6.38 14.70 -5.46
CA LEU A 265 5.71 13.43 -5.16
C LEU A 265 4.44 13.63 -4.32
N GLY A 266 4.47 14.53 -3.34
CA GLY A 266 3.31 14.85 -2.50
C GLY A 266 2.12 15.35 -3.31
N THR A 267 2.35 16.22 -4.28
CA THR A 267 1.28 16.76 -5.17
C THR A 267 0.71 15.66 -6.09
N ILE A 268 1.56 14.74 -6.58
CA ILE A 268 1.15 13.59 -7.38
C ILE A 268 0.30 12.63 -6.57
N LEU A 269 0.70 12.31 -5.33
CA LEU A 269 -0.06 11.44 -4.43
C LEU A 269 -1.41 12.04 -4.05
N LEU A 270 -1.45 13.36 -3.81
CA LEU A 270 -2.71 14.08 -3.56
C LEU A 270 -3.65 13.99 -4.76
N SER A 271 -3.12 14.15 -5.97
CA SER A 271 -3.89 14.01 -7.21
C SER A 271 -4.48 12.60 -7.35
N THR A 272 -3.70 11.56 -7.02
CA THR A 272 -4.16 10.17 -6.99
C THR A 272 -5.31 9.97 -5.99
N LEU A 273 -5.18 10.55 -4.80
CA LEU A 273 -6.22 10.46 -3.77
C LEU A 273 -7.53 11.11 -4.24
N ILE A 274 -7.46 12.30 -4.83
CA ILE A 274 -8.63 13.00 -5.40
C ILE A 274 -9.26 12.14 -6.50
N GLY A 275 -8.45 11.58 -7.40
CA GLY A 275 -8.91 10.65 -8.43
C GLY A 275 -9.64 9.45 -7.85
N THR A 276 -9.08 8.83 -6.80
CA THR A 276 -9.69 7.67 -6.13
C THR A 276 -11.09 7.98 -5.59
N LEU A 277 -11.27 9.13 -4.96
CA LEU A 277 -12.56 9.56 -4.43
C LEU A 277 -13.57 9.83 -5.55
N ILE A 278 -13.16 10.54 -6.58
CA ILE A 278 -14.02 10.93 -7.71
C ILE A 278 -14.45 9.69 -8.50
N PHE A 279 -13.52 8.85 -8.91
CA PHE A 279 -13.82 7.67 -9.73
C PHE A 279 -14.49 6.56 -8.92
N GLY A 280 -14.26 6.46 -7.61
CA GLY A 280 -15.04 5.60 -6.73
C GLY A 280 -16.52 6.02 -6.70
N TYR A 281 -16.78 7.32 -6.53
CA TYR A 281 -18.14 7.87 -6.56
C TYR A 281 -18.84 7.67 -7.92
N PHE A 282 -18.14 7.92 -9.03
CA PHE A 282 -18.68 7.65 -10.37
C PHE A 282 -18.95 6.17 -10.61
N GLY A 283 -18.08 5.29 -10.13
CA GLY A 283 -18.28 3.84 -10.20
C GLY A 283 -19.58 3.41 -9.53
N ASP A 284 -19.85 3.95 -8.36
CA ASP A 284 -21.08 3.64 -7.60
C ASP A 284 -22.35 4.20 -8.27
N ILE A 285 -22.29 5.42 -8.80
CA ILE A 285 -23.43 6.01 -9.52
C ILE A 285 -23.78 5.20 -10.78
N LEU A 286 -22.76 4.88 -11.60
CA LEU A 286 -22.99 4.13 -12.83
C LEU A 286 -23.47 2.70 -12.56
N TYR A 287 -22.95 2.09 -11.50
CA TYR A 287 -23.40 0.77 -11.05
C TYR A 287 -24.87 0.80 -10.59
N LYS A 288 -25.27 1.79 -9.80
CA LYS A 288 -26.66 2.00 -9.36
C LYS A 288 -27.62 2.26 -10.52
N LYS A 289 -27.14 2.87 -11.63
CA LYS A 289 -27.90 3.05 -12.86
C LYS A 289 -28.02 1.77 -13.71
N GLY A 290 -27.56 0.61 -13.21
CA GLY A 290 -27.69 -0.69 -13.86
C GLY A 290 -26.47 -1.11 -14.70
N ASN A 291 -25.43 -0.29 -14.80
CA ASN A 291 -24.22 -0.67 -15.55
C ASN A 291 -23.28 -1.49 -14.65
N LYS A 292 -23.48 -2.80 -14.58
CA LYS A 292 -22.66 -3.73 -13.78
C LYS A 292 -21.19 -3.79 -14.23
N ARG A 293 -20.85 -3.34 -15.47
CA ARG A 293 -19.47 -3.26 -15.99
C ARG A 293 -18.76 -1.96 -15.64
N ALA A 294 -19.46 -0.95 -15.14
CA ALA A 294 -18.93 0.40 -14.98
C ALA A 294 -17.63 0.45 -14.18
N ARG A 295 -17.57 -0.27 -13.06
CA ARG A 295 -16.39 -0.31 -12.19
C ARG A 295 -15.16 -0.92 -12.90
N ALA A 296 -15.35 -1.99 -13.65
CA ALA A 296 -14.28 -2.61 -14.42
C ALA A 296 -13.81 -1.72 -15.60
N LEU A 297 -14.73 -1.01 -16.25
CA LEU A 297 -14.40 -0.04 -17.30
C LEU A 297 -13.64 1.17 -16.76
N LEU A 298 -14.04 1.70 -15.60
CA LEU A 298 -13.30 2.80 -14.96
C LEU A 298 -11.89 2.38 -14.54
N ALA A 299 -11.73 1.17 -14.03
CA ALA A 299 -10.40 0.64 -13.72
C ALA A 299 -9.55 0.44 -14.99
N LEU A 300 -10.15 -0.03 -16.09
CA LEU A 300 -9.46 -0.10 -17.39
C LEU A 300 -9.00 1.29 -17.88
N ILE A 301 -9.86 2.31 -17.81
CA ILE A 301 -9.51 3.70 -18.15
C ILE A 301 -8.38 4.19 -17.26
N GLY A 302 -8.46 3.90 -15.95
CA GLY A 302 -7.43 4.24 -14.97
C GLY A 302 -6.07 3.61 -15.23
N ASN A 303 -6.01 2.53 -16.00
CA ASN A 303 -4.75 1.90 -16.43
C ASN A 303 -4.29 2.34 -17.83
N ILE A 304 -5.19 2.71 -18.74
CA ILE A 304 -4.82 3.13 -20.11
C ILE A 304 -4.33 4.56 -20.14
N VAL A 305 -5.07 5.49 -19.52
CA VAL A 305 -4.81 6.93 -19.60
C VAL A 305 -3.46 7.34 -19.00
N PRO A 306 -3.00 6.77 -17.88
CA PRO A 306 -1.66 7.07 -17.34
C PRO A 306 -0.51 6.74 -18.29
N ILE A 307 -0.63 5.71 -19.13
CA ILE A 307 0.47 5.23 -19.98
C ILE A 307 1.05 6.37 -20.85
N PRO A 308 0.31 7.01 -21.77
CA PRO A 308 0.86 8.08 -22.58
C PRO A 308 1.28 9.32 -21.75
N LEU A 309 0.51 9.68 -20.73
CA LEU A 309 0.80 10.86 -19.91
C LEU A 309 2.11 10.71 -19.15
N LEU A 310 2.29 9.59 -18.46
CA LEU A 310 3.51 9.32 -17.71
C LEU A 310 4.70 9.01 -18.63
N SER A 311 4.48 8.36 -19.78
CA SER A 311 5.55 8.15 -20.77
C SER A 311 6.14 9.48 -21.23
N ILE A 312 5.28 10.45 -21.58
CA ILE A 312 5.74 11.78 -21.98
C ILE A 312 6.40 12.49 -20.80
N ALA A 313 5.77 12.46 -19.61
CA ALA A 313 6.31 13.12 -18.43
C ALA A 313 7.73 12.66 -18.09
N LEU A 314 7.99 11.36 -18.10
CA LEU A 314 9.27 10.77 -17.71
C LEU A 314 10.40 10.94 -18.74
N ILE A 315 10.12 11.40 -19.95
CA ILE A 315 11.13 11.67 -20.97
C ILE A 315 11.34 13.16 -21.23
N ILE A 316 10.56 14.07 -20.61
CA ILE A 316 10.72 15.51 -20.79
C ILE A 316 12.09 15.94 -20.26
N PRO A 317 12.99 16.46 -21.09
CA PRO A 317 14.31 16.89 -20.65
C PRO A 317 14.25 18.28 -20.01
N PHE A 318 14.75 18.43 -18.80
CA PHE A 318 15.10 19.70 -18.18
C PHE A 318 16.18 19.46 -17.12
N THR A 319 16.87 20.50 -16.74
CA THR A 319 17.83 20.46 -15.62
C THR A 319 17.54 21.64 -14.72
N ALA A 320 17.32 21.35 -13.44
CA ALA A 320 17.13 22.40 -12.44
C ALA A 320 18.49 23.05 -12.10
N PRO A 321 18.53 24.37 -11.85
CA PRO A 321 19.71 25.02 -11.31
C PRO A 321 20.14 24.38 -9.97
N THR A 322 21.43 24.36 -9.69
CA THR A 322 21.94 23.84 -8.41
C THR A 322 21.34 24.63 -7.24
N ASN A 323 20.81 23.94 -6.25
CA ASN A 323 20.09 24.54 -5.09
C ASN A 323 18.87 25.37 -5.49
N SER A 324 18.19 25.00 -6.58
CA SER A 324 16.98 25.71 -7.01
C SER A 324 15.88 25.65 -5.93
N SER A 325 15.17 26.76 -5.79
CA SER A 325 13.94 26.83 -5.00
C SER A 325 12.76 26.23 -5.77
N ILE A 326 11.65 25.95 -5.08
CA ILE A 326 10.40 25.50 -5.70
C ILE A 326 9.91 26.48 -6.77
N GLY A 327 10.01 27.79 -6.48
CA GLY A 327 9.59 28.83 -7.41
C GLY A 327 10.41 28.84 -8.69
N GLU A 328 11.72 28.63 -8.59
CA GLU A 328 12.61 28.51 -9.75
C GLU A 328 12.30 27.27 -10.56
N LEU A 329 12.09 26.11 -9.91
CA LEU A 329 11.71 24.88 -10.61
C LEU A 329 10.40 25.05 -11.41
N PHE A 330 9.40 25.65 -10.80
CA PHE A 330 8.10 25.87 -11.47
C PHE A 330 8.14 26.99 -12.53
N SER A 331 9.18 27.82 -12.56
CA SER A 331 9.45 28.74 -13.67
C SER A 331 9.98 28.06 -14.91
N ILE A 332 10.44 26.78 -14.81
CA ILE A 332 10.87 25.96 -15.94
C ILE A 332 9.62 25.31 -16.57
N PRO A 333 9.23 25.71 -17.81
CA PRO A 333 7.99 25.20 -18.41
C PRO A 333 7.98 23.65 -18.56
N ALA A 334 9.12 23.04 -18.81
CA ALA A 334 9.26 21.60 -18.93
C ALA A 334 9.02 20.88 -17.59
N ALA A 335 9.52 21.42 -16.48
CA ALA A 335 9.29 20.86 -15.14
C ALA A 335 7.80 20.96 -14.75
N LEU A 336 7.17 22.11 -15.02
CA LEU A 336 5.75 22.30 -14.77
C LEU A 336 4.89 21.38 -15.63
N LEU A 337 5.23 21.21 -16.92
CA LEU A 337 4.55 20.29 -17.82
C LEU A 337 4.68 18.83 -17.32
N MET A 338 5.87 18.41 -16.91
CA MET A 338 6.09 17.08 -16.31
C MET A 338 5.18 16.89 -15.10
N LEU A 339 5.14 17.84 -14.16
CA LEU A 339 4.29 17.75 -12.98
C LEU A 339 2.82 17.61 -13.35
N ILE A 340 2.31 18.44 -14.26
CA ILE A 340 0.90 18.41 -14.70
C ILE A 340 0.58 17.05 -15.32
N LEU A 341 1.43 16.52 -16.19
CA LEU A 341 1.23 15.22 -16.82
C LEU A 341 1.25 14.08 -15.80
N MET A 342 2.16 14.12 -14.83
CA MET A 342 2.21 13.14 -13.75
C MET A 342 0.96 13.22 -12.86
N MET A 343 0.54 14.41 -12.49
CA MET A 343 -0.69 14.61 -11.71
C MET A 343 -1.93 14.10 -12.47
N LEU A 344 -2.07 14.41 -13.75
CA LEU A 344 -3.19 13.93 -14.55
C LEU A 344 -3.15 12.41 -14.71
N GLY A 345 -1.99 11.84 -15.02
CA GLY A 345 -1.84 10.39 -15.13
C GLY A 345 -2.24 9.69 -13.84
N MET A 346 -1.73 10.14 -12.70
CA MET A 346 -2.01 9.53 -11.42
C MET A 346 -3.42 9.83 -10.89
N PHE A 347 -4.03 10.95 -11.29
CA PHE A 347 -5.45 11.21 -11.06
C PHE A 347 -6.33 10.13 -11.69
N PHE A 348 -6.07 9.79 -12.96
CA PHE A 348 -6.80 8.71 -13.62
C PHE A 348 -6.48 7.34 -13.02
N ASN A 349 -5.23 7.08 -12.64
CA ASN A 349 -4.84 5.83 -11.96
C ASN A 349 -5.62 5.62 -10.64
N GLY A 350 -6.01 6.70 -9.96
CA GLY A 350 -6.90 6.64 -8.81
C GLY A 350 -8.21 5.87 -9.05
N ALA A 351 -8.65 5.72 -10.32
CA ALA A 351 -9.83 4.93 -10.66
C ALA A 351 -9.67 3.41 -10.41
N VAL A 352 -8.44 2.91 -10.25
CA VAL A 352 -8.18 1.46 -10.20
C VAL A 352 -8.59 0.85 -8.87
N ASN A 353 -7.96 1.28 -7.77
CA ASN A 353 -8.03 0.59 -6.48
C ASN A 353 -9.45 0.42 -5.94
N GLY A 354 -10.22 1.50 -5.82
CA GLY A 354 -11.57 1.46 -5.28
C GLY A 354 -12.50 0.56 -6.10
N ASN A 355 -12.41 0.65 -7.41
CA ASN A 355 -13.21 -0.15 -8.33
C ASN A 355 -12.76 -1.62 -8.38
N TRP A 356 -11.46 -1.90 -8.21
CA TRP A 356 -10.93 -3.26 -8.11
C TRP A 356 -11.48 -4.01 -6.89
N TYR A 357 -11.40 -3.39 -5.70
CA TYR A 357 -11.99 -3.95 -4.48
C TYR A 357 -13.50 -4.19 -4.62
N ALA A 358 -14.22 -3.22 -5.18
CA ALA A 358 -15.65 -3.33 -5.37
C ALA A 358 -16.03 -4.49 -6.31
N ASN A 359 -15.29 -4.68 -7.42
CA ASN A 359 -15.49 -5.80 -8.33
C ASN A 359 -15.28 -7.16 -7.63
N ILE A 360 -14.25 -7.30 -6.78
CA ILE A 360 -14.03 -8.54 -6.02
C ILE A 360 -15.18 -8.81 -5.06
N VAL A 361 -15.69 -7.78 -4.37
CA VAL A 361 -16.80 -7.93 -3.43
C VAL A 361 -18.10 -8.32 -4.15
N ASP A 362 -18.40 -7.69 -5.28
CA ASP A 362 -19.62 -7.92 -6.05
C ASP A 362 -19.65 -9.30 -6.72
N LEU A 363 -18.49 -9.81 -7.12
CA LEU A 363 -18.35 -11.13 -7.74
C LEU A 363 -18.54 -12.29 -6.76
N ASN A 364 -18.41 -12.07 -5.45
CA ASN A 364 -18.26 -13.15 -4.49
C ASN A 364 -19.36 -13.14 -3.43
N LEU A 365 -19.80 -14.35 -3.02
CA LEU A 365 -20.69 -14.54 -1.89
C LEU A 365 -20.06 -13.97 -0.60
N PRO A 366 -20.86 -13.53 0.38
CA PRO A 366 -20.34 -12.91 1.61
C PRO A 366 -19.22 -13.70 2.29
N GLU A 367 -19.39 -15.03 2.40
CA GLU A 367 -18.39 -15.94 3.01
C GLU A 367 -17.11 -16.11 2.18
N HIS A 368 -17.16 -15.82 0.87
CA HIS A 368 -16.00 -15.94 -0.03
C HIS A 368 -15.18 -14.66 -0.13
N ARG A 369 -15.77 -13.50 0.19
CA ARG A 369 -15.15 -12.18 0.02
C ARG A 369 -13.83 -12.05 0.75
N GLY A 370 -13.79 -12.48 2.02
CA GLY A 370 -12.59 -12.41 2.84
C GLY A 370 -11.42 -13.18 2.25
N THR A 371 -11.66 -14.42 1.83
CA THR A 371 -10.61 -15.28 1.23
C THR A 371 -10.13 -14.73 -0.11
N THR A 372 -11.05 -14.27 -0.97
CA THR A 372 -10.68 -13.72 -2.28
C THR A 372 -9.86 -12.44 -2.13
N LEU A 373 -10.29 -11.53 -1.23
CA LEU A 373 -9.56 -10.30 -0.94
C LEU A 373 -8.20 -10.56 -0.31
N ALA A 374 -8.11 -11.51 0.63
CA ALA A 374 -6.83 -11.88 1.25
C ALA A 374 -5.85 -12.43 0.21
N THR A 375 -6.33 -13.29 -0.69
CA THR A 375 -5.51 -13.84 -1.77
C THR A 375 -5.05 -12.72 -2.73
N ALA A 376 -5.95 -11.85 -3.14
CA ALA A 376 -5.65 -10.75 -4.04
C ALA A 376 -4.63 -9.78 -3.42
N ASN A 377 -4.81 -9.38 -2.16
CA ASN A 377 -3.87 -8.51 -1.46
C ASN A 377 -2.49 -9.18 -1.24
N PHE A 378 -2.45 -10.50 -1.00
CA PHE A 378 -1.17 -11.21 -0.91
C PHE A 378 -0.38 -11.12 -2.21
N PHE A 379 -1.03 -11.34 -3.35
CA PHE A 379 -0.39 -11.17 -4.65
C PHE A 379 -0.01 -9.72 -4.94
N ASP A 380 -0.81 -8.75 -4.54
CA ASP A 380 -0.50 -7.31 -4.61
C ASP A 380 0.82 -6.97 -3.91
N ILE A 381 1.04 -7.52 -2.71
CA ILE A 381 2.29 -7.35 -1.97
C ILE A 381 3.47 -7.96 -2.73
N ILE A 382 3.29 -9.14 -3.35
CA ILE A 382 4.32 -9.75 -4.20
C ILE A 382 4.64 -8.84 -5.39
N GLY A 383 3.64 -8.33 -6.10
CA GLY A 383 3.85 -7.41 -7.22
C GLY A 383 4.63 -6.16 -6.80
N ARG A 384 4.20 -5.53 -5.70
CA ARG A 384 4.87 -4.35 -5.16
C ARG A 384 6.32 -4.62 -4.75
N SER A 385 6.62 -5.84 -4.28
CA SER A 385 7.98 -6.23 -3.92
C SER A 385 8.90 -6.39 -5.13
N LEU A 386 8.35 -6.79 -6.27
CA LEU A 386 9.13 -6.92 -7.50
C LEU A 386 9.56 -5.57 -8.10
N GLY A 387 8.81 -4.50 -7.81
CA GLY A 387 9.07 -3.17 -8.34
C GLY A 387 10.48 -2.65 -8.03
N PRO A 388 10.88 -2.49 -6.76
CA PRO A 388 12.23 -2.05 -6.39
C PRO A 388 13.33 -2.93 -6.98
N LEU A 389 13.12 -4.25 -6.99
CA LEU A 389 14.06 -5.19 -7.57
C LEU A 389 14.29 -4.92 -9.06
N ILE A 390 13.23 -4.94 -9.86
CA ILE A 390 13.28 -4.75 -11.31
C ILE A 390 13.82 -3.35 -11.65
N GLY A 391 13.25 -2.32 -11.01
CA GLY A 391 13.63 -0.93 -11.27
C GLY A 391 15.09 -0.65 -10.98
N ALA A 392 15.62 -1.17 -9.86
CA ALA A 392 17.01 -0.99 -9.48
C ALA A 392 17.98 -1.67 -10.46
N PHE A 393 17.72 -2.94 -10.83
CA PHE A 393 18.58 -3.65 -11.78
C PHE A 393 18.60 -2.99 -13.17
N VAL A 394 17.43 -2.55 -13.66
CA VAL A 394 17.37 -1.85 -14.96
C VAL A 394 18.06 -0.50 -14.88
N ARG A 395 17.88 0.25 -13.78
CA ARG A 395 18.55 1.52 -13.54
C ARG A 395 20.07 1.35 -13.53
N ASP A 396 20.59 0.36 -12.84
CA ASP A 396 22.03 0.13 -12.73
C ASP A 396 22.66 -0.31 -14.07
N ALA A 397 21.89 -1.01 -14.91
CA ALA A 397 22.34 -1.48 -16.22
C ALA A 397 22.19 -0.42 -17.32
N LEU A 398 21.14 0.39 -17.32
CA LEU A 398 20.73 1.24 -18.44
C LEU A 398 20.54 2.73 -18.06
N GLY A 399 20.69 3.09 -16.78
CA GLY A 399 20.52 4.45 -16.27
C GLY A 399 19.14 4.76 -15.74
N SER A 400 19.01 5.93 -15.08
CA SER A 400 17.84 6.33 -14.28
C SER A 400 16.55 6.43 -15.08
N VAL A 401 16.63 6.96 -16.30
CA VAL A 401 15.46 7.10 -17.19
C VAL A 401 14.90 5.72 -17.54
N PHE A 402 15.74 4.77 -17.94
CA PHE A 402 15.28 3.41 -18.25
C PHE A 402 14.80 2.67 -17.02
N GLY A 403 15.43 2.87 -15.86
CA GLY A 403 15.00 2.31 -14.59
C GLY A 403 13.56 2.70 -14.28
N ILE A 404 13.22 3.98 -14.30
CA ILE A 404 11.87 4.45 -14.01
C ILE A 404 10.88 4.14 -15.15
N MET A 405 11.33 4.22 -16.42
CA MET A 405 10.50 3.86 -17.59
C MET A 405 10.08 2.39 -17.59
N THR A 406 10.78 1.51 -16.89
CA THR A 406 10.36 0.11 -16.70
C THR A 406 8.97 0.01 -16.07
N SER A 407 8.58 1.01 -15.27
CA SER A 407 7.21 1.10 -14.72
C SER A 407 6.17 1.21 -15.84
N ILE A 408 6.45 2.01 -16.86
CA ILE A 408 5.54 2.19 -18.01
C ILE A 408 5.49 0.92 -18.84
N PHE A 409 6.63 0.26 -19.10
CA PHE A 409 6.64 -1.01 -19.82
C PHE A 409 5.80 -2.07 -19.12
N ALA A 410 5.88 -2.18 -17.80
CA ALA A 410 5.02 -3.08 -17.03
C ALA A 410 3.54 -2.66 -17.15
N TRP A 411 3.25 -1.35 -17.11
CA TRP A 411 1.88 -0.83 -17.19
C TRP A 411 1.18 -1.10 -18.52
N ILE A 412 1.89 -1.15 -19.63
CA ILE A 412 1.32 -1.40 -20.98
C ILE A 412 0.54 -2.73 -21.03
N PHE A 413 0.95 -3.73 -20.27
CA PHE A 413 0.31 -5.04 -20.25
C PHE A 413 -0.95 -5.11 -19.37
N ILE A 414 -1.11 -4.22 -18.41
CA ILE A 414 -2.17 -4.29 -17.39
C ILE A 414 -3.58 -4.13 -17.98
N PRO A 415 -3.84 -3.22 -18.95
CA PRO A 415 -5.15 -3.13 -19.57
C PRO A 415 -5.67 -4.45 -20.13
N PHE A 416 -4.78 -5.33 -20.61
CA PHE A 416 -5.17 -6.62 -21.15
C PHE A 416 -5.79 -7.55 -20.08
N PHE A 417 -5.44 -7.40 -18.81
CA PHE A 417 -6.01 -8.20 -17.73
C PHE A 417 -7.45 -7.79 -17.40
N TRP A 418 -7.83 -6.55 -17.68
CA TRP A 418 -9.20 -6.07 -17.49
C TRP A 418 -10.17 -6.53 -18.55
N ILE A 419 -9.71 -6.87 -19.76
CA ILE A 419 -10.57 -7.33 -20.86
C ILE A 419 -11.35 -8.60 -20.49
N PRO A 420 -10.72 -9.67 -19.98
CA PRO A 420 -11.44 -10.85 -19.51
C PRO A 420 -12.38 -10.58 -18.35
N VAL A 421 -12.02 -9.66 -17.44
CA VAL A 421 -12.90 -9.24 -16.33
C VAL A 421 -14.18 -8.63 -16.91
N ILE A 422 -14.07 -7.62 -17.77
CA ILE A 422 -15.22 -6.93 -18.38
C ILE A 422 -16.11 -7.89 -19.15
N LYS A 423 -15.51 -8.89 -19.81
CA LYS A 423 -16.25 -9.90 -20.59
C LYS A 423 -17.05 -10.83 -19.71
N ASN A 424 -16.49 -11.29 -18.58
CA ASN A 424 -17.08 -12.36 -17.76
C ASN A 424 -17.83 -11.84 -16.52
N ILE A 425 -17.69 -10.57 -16.13
CA ILE A 425 -18.17 -10.05 -14.86
C ILE A 425 -19.69 -10.15 -14.70
N ILE A 426 -20.49 -9.82 -15.73
CA ILE A 426 -21.96 -9.85 -15.64
C ILE A 426 -22.48 -11.26 -15.39
N PRO A 427 -22.20 -12.28 -16.24
CA PRO A 427 -22.73 -13.61 -16.00
C PRO A 427 -22.27 -14.22 -14.68
N GLU A 428 -21.05 -13.90 -14.23
CA GLU A 428 -20.53 -14.40 -12.96
C GLU A 428 -21.17 -13.69 -11.75
N MET A 429 -21.51 -12.40 -11.85
CA MET A 429 -22.28 -11.67 -10.83
C MET A 429 -23.71 -12.20 -10.73
N GLU A 430 -24.40 -12.39 -11.86
CA GLU A 430 -25.76 -12.90 -11.91
C GLU A 430 -25.86 -14.32 -11.31
N ALA A 431 -24.88 -15.18 -11.62
CA ALA A 431 -24.79 -16.50 -11.02
C ALA A 431 -24.61 -16.42 -9.48
N THR A 432 -23.82 -15.45 -9.00
CA THR A 432 -23.61 -15.22 -7.56
C THR A 432 -24.85 -14.69 -6.89
N GLU A 433 -25.53 -13.70 -7.50
CA GLU A 433 -26.81 -13.14 -7.01
C GLU A 433 -27.89 -14.21 -6.91
N LYS A 434 -27.97 -15.10 -7.91
CA LYS A 434 -28.93 -16.23 -7.90
C LYS A 434 -28.68 -17.17 -6.72
N ILE A 435 -27.42 -17.61 -6.51
CA ILE A 435 -27.09 -18.48 -5.37
C ILE A 435 -27.36 -17.77 -4.04
N PHE A 436 -27.07 -16.48 -3.94
CA PHE A 436 -27.31 -15.69 -2.73
C PHE A 436 -28.80 -15.60 -2.42
N SER A 437 -29.65 -15.31 -3.42
CA SER A 437 -31.11 -15.26 -3.26
C SER A 437 -31.72 -16.61 -2.87
N GLU A 438 -31.26 -17.71 -3.49
CA GLU A 438 -31.71 -19.07 -3.16
C GLU A 438 -31.40 -19.42 -1.69
N ARG A 439 -30.25 -19.01 -1.17
CA ARG A 439 -29.84 -19.25 0.22
C ARG A 439 -30.62 -18.41 1.23
N LEU A 440 -31.04 -17.20 0.87
CA LEU A 440 -31.89 -16.36 1.72
C LEU A 440 -33.33 -16.90 1.87
N VAL A 441 -33.81 -17.67 0.89
CA VAL A 441 -35.15 -18.30 0.93
C VAL A 441 -35.14 -19.57 1.78
N ILE A 442 -33.99 -20.22 1.95
CA ILE A 442 -33.85 -21.50 2.68
C ILE A 442 -33.48 -21.24 4.17
N SER A 443 -32.96 -20.05 4.51
CA SER A 443 -32.61 -19.65 5.87
C SER A 443 -33.77 -18.98 6.56
#